data_10694f69ef3573e23f1c2b34461c6b3a
#
_entry.id   10694f69ef3573e23f1c2b34461c6b3a
#
_cell.length_a   1.000
_cell.length_b   1.000
_cell.length_c   1.000
_cell.angle_alpha   90.00
_cell.angle_beta   90.00
_cell.angle_gamma   90.00
#
_symmetry.space_group_name_H-M   'P 1'
#
loop_
_entity.id
_entity.type
_entity.pdbx_description
1 polymer ?
#
loop_
_entity_poly.entity_id
_entity_poly.type
_entity_poly.pdbx_seq_one_letter_code
_entity_poly.pdbx_strand_id
1 'polypeptide(L)'
;MKKRHFDMETDGFYGAYWKCKTGSDCAMIAMIGDDSEDYLARTSVKWLHKLGVNVMTMSPGKKDYGHHNYPLERIEKAINWLKVHGNQKIGIVGASTTGTLALTAASYFEDITLTIGLTPSDFIWQGFMQGKKDGCKEWPIEGESLFSYKGEPLPYMPFCYKHPDYWHVIEKEAKRTGDMINSRKLFDDSEKAHPITEDEMIKIEKINGTHFVFPESMLKTMLPVGSGLFVKLAFQAARKYPEECRRARLDIDRRVRNAVAEWKSAERD
;
A
#
# COMPACT_ATOMS: atom_id res chain seq x y z
N MET A 1 -17.81 11.57 -13.06
CA MET A 1 -17.37 10.17 -13.28
C MET A 1 -18.42 9.24 -12.72
N LYS A 2 -18.81 8.21 -13.46
CA LYS A 2 -19.64 7.14 -12.87
C LYS A 2 -18.78 6.40 -11.86
N LYS A 3 -19.23 6.34 -10.62
CA LYS A 3 -18.56 5.72 -9.49
C LYS A 3 -19.51 4.72 -8.85
N ARG A 4 -19.01 3.54 -8.47
CA ARG A 4 -19.73 2.58 -7.62
C ARG A 4 -18.99 2.46 -6.28
N HIS A 5 -19.73 2.47 -5.20
CA HIS A 5 -19.22 2.21 -3.85
C HIS A 5 -19.39 0.74 -3.49
N PHE A 6 -18.51 0.26 -2.64
CA PHE A 6 -18.53 -1.07 -2.05
C PHE A 6 -18.51 -0.96 -0.54
N ASP A 7 -19.23 -1.83 0.12
CA ASP A 7 -19.28 -1.92 1.58
C ASP A 7 -19.08 -3.36 2.08
N MET A 8 -18.79 -3.49 3.38
CA MET A 8 -18.48 -4.78 3.98
C MET A 8 -19.68 -5.73 4.01
N GLU A 9 -20.89 -5.20 4.16
CA GLU A 9 -22.10 -6.01 4.35
C GLU A 9 -22.52 -6.68 3.04
N THR A 10 -22.52 -5.91 1.94
CA THR A 10 -22.99 -6.40 0.64
C THR A 10 -21.88 -6.94 -0.25
N ASP A 11 -20.70 -6.32 -0.24
CA ASP A 11 -19.60 -6.63 -1.18
C ASP A 11 -18.44 -7.38 -0.48
N GLY A 12 -18.37 -7.29 0.85
CA GLY A 12 -17.34 -7.92 1.66
C GLY A 12 -15.98 -7.21 1.64
N PHE A 13 -15.93 -5.98 1.14
CA PHE A 13 -14.79 -5.07 1.23
C PHE A 13 -15.23 -3.62 1.10
N TYR A 14 -14.44 -2.69 1.63
CA TYR A 14 -14.65 -1.26 1.41
C TYR A 14 -13.86 -0.79 0.19
N GLY A 15 -14.51 -0.06 -0.70
CA GLY A 15 -13.87 0.45 -1.90
C GLY A 15 -14.76 1.35 -2.75
N ALA A 16 -14.17 1.85 -3.83
CA ALA A 16 -14.90 2.57 -4.86
C ALA A 16 -14.30 2.28 -6.25
N TYR A 17 -15.15 1.95 -7.21
CA TYR A 17 -14.72 1.77 -8.60
C TYR A 17 -14.93 3.05 -9.40
N TRP A 18 -13.91 3.45 -10.12
CA TRP A 18 -13.84 4.66 -10.92
C TRP A 18 -13.54 4.30 -12.38
N LYS A 19 -14.57 4.33 -13.22
CA LYS A 19 -14.42 4.00 -14.63
C LYS A 19 -13.68 5.11 -15.37
N CYS A 20 -12.64 4.74 -16.14
CA CYS A 20 -11.92 5.66 -17.00
C CYS A 20 -12.80 6.14 -18.16
N LYS A 21 -12.76 7.42 -18.49
CA LYS A 21 -13.60 8.01 -19.55
C LYS A 21 -13.23 7.52 -20.95
N THR A 22 -11.97 7.20 -21.18
CA THR A 22 -11.48 6.75 -22.49
C THR A 22 -11.83 5.30 -22.81
N GLY A 23 -12.47 4.60 -21.86
CA GLY A 23 -12.67 3.17 -21.95
C GLY A 23 -11.36 2.41 -21.65
N SER A 24 -11.45 1.31 -20.93
CA SER A 24 -10.31 0.42 -20.67
C SER A 24 -10.84 -0.92 -20.23
N ASP A 25 -10.15 -1.98 -20.60
CA ASP A 25 -10.28 -3.33 -20.06
C ASP A 25 -9.21 -3.66 -19.03
N CYS A 26 -8.38 -2.67 -18.68
CA CYS A 26 -7.36 -2.76 -17.65
C CYS A 26 -7.78 -1.97 -16.40
N ALA A 27 -7.61 -2.54 -15.22
CA ALA A 27 -7.91 -1.91 -13.95
C ALA A 27 -6.74 -1.99 -12.96
N MET A 28 -6.55 -0.93 -12.18
CA MET A 28 -5.61 -0.91 -11.05
C MET A 28 -6.38 -0.89 -9.73
N ILE A 29 -6.10 -1.84 -8.86
CA ILE A 29 -6.48 -1.76 -7.44
C ILE A 29 -5.50 -0.79 -6.77
N ALA A 30 -6.01 0.30 -6.21
CA ALA A 30 -5.18 1.35 -5.60
C ALA A 30 -5.48 1.46 -4.11
N MET A 31 -4.48 1.16 -3.29
CA MET A 31 -4.53 1.23 -1.84
C MET A 31 -3.61 2.35 -1.34
N ILE A 32 -4.00 3.59 -1.65
CA ILE A 32 -3.25 4.80 -1.31
C ILE A 32 -4.20 5.76 -0.60
N GLY A 33 -3.88 6.07 0.66
CA GLY A 33 -4.74 6.83 1.56
C GLY A 33 -5.37 5.95 2.65
N ASP A 34 -5.98 6.59 3.63
CA ASP A 34 -6.61 5.91 4.78
C ASP A 34 -8.05 5.46 4.48
N ASP A 35 -8.68 6.13 3.53
CA ASP A 35 -10.02 5.80 3.03
C ASP A 35 -10.00 5.73 1.51
N SER A 36 -10.84 4.83 0.95
CA SER A 36 -10.96 4.64 -0.50
C SER A 36 -11.41 5.90 -1.27
N GLU A 37 -11.81 6.95 -0.59
CA GLU A 37 -12.30 8.18 -1.19
C GLU A 37 -11.69 9.46 -0.58
N ASP A 38 -10.67 9.32 0.23
CA ASP A 38 -9.94 10.48 0.77
C ASP A 38 -9.18 11.25 -0.32
N TYR A 39 -8.46 12.28 0.09
CA TYR A 39 -7.70 13.12 -0.83
C TYR A 39 -6.63 12.32 -1.60
N LEU A 40 -5.91 11.43 -0.93
CA LEU A 40 -4.83 10.64 -1.55
C LEU A 40 -5.40 9.61 -2.51
N ALA A 41 -6.47 8.91 -2.13
CA ALA A 41 -7.18 7.98 -3.00
C ALA A 41 -7.69 8.67 -4.27
N ARG A 42 -8.36 9.82 -4.16
CA ARG A 42 -8.83 10.58 -5.33
C ARG A 42 -7.69 11.10 -6.21
N THR A 43 -6.55 11.41 -5.60
CA THR A 43 -5.36 11.85 -6.35
C THR A 43 -4.74 10.68 -7.11
N SER A 44 -4.69 9.49 -6.51
CA SER A 44 -4.25 8.27 -7.19
C SER A 44 -5.16 7.92 -8.37
N VAL A 45 -6.49 8.07 -8.21
CA VAL A 45 -7.45 7.91 -9.32
C VAL A 45 -7.14 8.85 -10.47
N LYS A 46 -6.90 10.14 -10.20
CA LYS A 46 -6.56 11.10 -11.24
C LYS A 46 -5.24 10.77 -11.95
N TRP A 47 -4.27 10.29 -11.18
CA TRP A 47 -2.99 9.85 -11.71
C TRP A 47 -3.13 8.66 -12.65
N LEU A 48 -3.78 7.59 -12.18
CA LEU A 48 -3.97 6.34 -12.93
C LEU A 48 -4.92 6.52 -14.15
N HIS A 49 -5.95 7.34 -14.04
CA HIS A 49 -6.81 7.70 -15.18
C HIS A 49 -6.06 8.38 -16.33
N LYS A 50 -4.99 9.17 -16.03
CA LYS A 50 -4.10 9.73 -17.08
C LYS A 50 -3.33 8.63 -17.83
N LEU A 51 -3.17 7.45 -17.24
CA LEU A 51 -2.56 6.29 -17.86
C LEU A 51 -3.60 5.43 -18.62
N GLY A 52 -4.88 5.84 -18.61
CA GLY A 52 -5.95 5.18 -19.33
C GLY A 52 -6.35 3.81 -18.75
N VAL A 53 -6.36 3.68 -17.43
CA VAL A 53 -6.82 2.48 -16.73
C VAL A 53 -8.00 2.79 -15.81
N ASN A 54 -8.90 1.83 -15.61
CA ASN A 54 -9.92 1.90 -14.57
C ASN A 54 -9.25 1.80 -13.20
N VAL A 55 -9.90 2.31 -12.16
CA VAL A 55 -9.33 2.28 -10.81
C VAL A 55 -10.35 1.73 -9.82
N MET A 56 -9.94 0.75 -9.03
CA MET A 56 -10.63 0.31 -7.83
C MET A 56 -9.84 0.82 -6.63
N THR A 57 -10.31 1.88 -5.98
CA THR A 57 -9.72 2.29 -4.71
C THR A 57 -10.23 1.40 -3.60
N MET A 58 -9.33 0.90 -2.75
CA MET A 58 -9.68 0.12 -1.57
C MET A 58 -9.10 0.76 -0.32
N SER A 59 -9.77 0.58 0.81
CA SER A 59 -9.19 0.89 2.11
C SER A 59 -9.10 -0.37 2.96
N PRO A 60 -8.06 -0.51 3.77
CA PRO A 60 -7.94 -1.64 4.69
C PRO A 60 -9.10 -1.72 5.70
N GLY A 61 -9.69 -0.57 6.09
CA GLY A 61 -10.85 -0.56 6.95
C GLY A 61 -11.35 0.86 7.19
N LYS A 62 -12.59 1.14 6.81
CA LYS A 62 -13.12 2.50 6.80
C LYS A 62 -13.32 3.13 8.18
N LYS A 63 -13.68 2.34 9.20
CA LYS A 63 -13.94 2.82 10.56
C LYS A 63 -13.14 2.09 11.62
N ASP A 64 -12.74 0.85 11.31
CA ASP A 64 -11.94 -0.01 12.18
C ASP A 64 -10.59 -0.22 11.51
N TYR A 65 -9.97 0.90 11.08
CA TYR A 65 -8.66 0.87 10.46
C TYR A 65 -7.63 0.34 11.45
N GLY A 66 -7.50 -0.97 11.42
CA GLY A 66 -6.43 -1.68 12.07
C GLY A 66 -5.58 -2.34 10.99
N HIS A 67 -4.30 -2.13 11.06
CA HIS A 67 -3.37 -2.90 10.27
C HIS A 67 -3.12 -4.24 11.00
N HIS A 68 -4.16 -5.04 11.09
CA HIS A 68 -4.06 -6.35 11.75
C HIS A 68 -5.02 -7.36 11.12
N ASN A 69 -4.49 -8.52 10.84
CA ASN A 69 -5.19 -9.66 10.24
C ASN A 69 -6.10 -9.28 9.06
N TYR A 70 -5.64 -8.33 8.21
CA TYR A 70 -6.41 -7.91 7.05
C TYR A 70 -6.59 -9.10 6.11
N PRO A 71 -7.86 -9.52 5.84
CA PRO A 71 -8.10 -10.71 5.02
C PRO A 71 -7.76 -10.45 3.55
N LEU A 72 -6.84 -11.22 2.98
CA LEU A 72 -6.49 -11.12 1.55
C LEU A 72 -7.69 -11.41 0.65
N GLU A 73 -8.68 -12.16 1.12
CA GLU A 73 -9.93 -12.45 0.43
C GLU A 73 -10.72 -11.19 0.05
N ARG A 74 -10.49 -10.07 0.72
CA ARG A 74 -11.08 -8.79 0.33
C ARG A 74 -10.55 -8.32 -1.02
N ILE A 75 -9.26 -8.54 -1.27
CA ILE A 75 -8.63 -8.23 -2.57
C ILE A 75 -9.10 -9.24 -3.62
N GLU A 76 -9.20 -10.52 -3.28
CA GLU A 76 -9.74 -11.54 -4.18
C GLU A 76 -11.16 -11.21 -4.64
N LYS A 77 -12.04 -10.76 -3.74
CA LYS A 77 -13.39 -10.30 -4.09
C LYS A 77 -13.37 -9.11 -5.05
N ALA A 78 -12.46 -8.15 -4.84
CA ALA A 78 -12.29 -7.01 -5.74
C ALA A 78 -11.79 -7.45 -7.13
N ILE A 79 -10.84 -8.39 -7.20
CA ILE A 79 -10.35 -9.01 -8.44
C ILE A 79 -11.52 -9.66 -9.19
N ASN A 80 -12.28 -10.52 -8.52
CA ASN A 80 -13.42 -11.23 -9.10
C ASN A 80 -14.47 -10.26 -9.63
N TRP A 81 -14.77 -9.21 -8.87
CA TRP A 81 -15.69 -8.17 -9.30
C TRP A 81 -15.18 -7.47 -10.57
N LEU A 82 -13.91 -7.09 -10.63
CA LEU A 82 -13.29 -6.44 -11.78
C LEU A 82 -13.37 -7.33 -13.04
N LYS A 83 -13.06 -8.62 -12.90
CA LYS A 83 -13.15 -9.61 -14.02
C LYS A 83 -14.56 -9.70 -14.59
N VAL A 84 -15.55 -9.89 -13.72
CA VAL A 84 -16.98 -9.98 -14.14
C VAL A 84 -17.45 -8.70 -14.80
N HIS A 85 -16.86 -7.55 -14.49
CA HIS A 85 -17.20 -6.25 -15.09
C HIS A 85 -16.29 -5.85 -16.26
N GLY A 86 -15.64 -6.83 -16.90
CA GLY A 86 -14.93 -6.67 -18.18
C GLY A 86 -13.52 -6.07 -18.05
N ASN A 87 -12.95 -6.06 -16.86
CA ASN A 87 -11.54 -5.71 -16.69
C ASN A 87 -10.72 -6.99 -16.85
N GLN A 88 -10.03 -7.06 -17.96
CA GLN A 88 -9.30 -8.25 -18.35
C GLN A 88 -7.90 -8.33 -17.74
N LYS A 89 -7.24 -7.20 -17.54
CA LYS A 89 -5.95 -7.08 -16.90
C LYS A 89 -6.10 -6.34 -15.58
N ILE A 90 -5.54 -6.89 -14.52
CA ILE A 90 -5.63 -6.34 -13.18
C ILE A 90 -4.23 -6.09 -12.63
N GLY A 91 -4.00 -4.88 -12.20
CA GLY A 91 -2.80 -4.50 -11.47
C GLY A 91 -3.16 -4.02 -10.07
N ILE A 92 -2.14 -3.90 -9.23
CA ILE A 92 -2.27 -3.41 -7.86
C ILE A 92 -1.18 -2.39 -7.52
N VAL A 93 -1.53 -1.36 -6.79
CA VAL A 93 -0.59 -0.37 -6.26
C VAL A 93 -0.92 -0.04 -4.81
N GLY A 94 0.10 -0.05 -3.97
CA GLY A 94 -0.01 0.34 -2.57
C GLY A 94 1.19 1.14 -2.08
N ALA A 95 1.06 1.78 -0.93
CA ALA A 95 2.11 2.59 -0.33
C ALA A 95 2.32 2.24 1.14
N SER A 96 3.57 2.12 1.59
CA SER A 96 3.92 1.73 2.96
C SER A 96 3.29 0.38 3.33
N THR A 97 2.53 0.28 4.40
CA THR A 97 1.82 -0.94 4.81
C THR A 97 0.94 -1.52 3.69
N THR A 98 0.24 -0.67 2.94
CA THR A 98 -0.53 -1.15 1.79
C THR A 98 0.33 -1.47 0.57
N GLY A 99 1.56 -0.98 0.51
CA GLY A 99 2.58 -1.44 -0.45
C GLY A 99 3.00 -2.89 -0.14
N THR A 100 3.23 -3.20 1.12
CA THR A 100 3.46 -4.57 1.60
C THR A 100 2.26 -5.46 1.30
N LEU A 101 1.02 -4.97 1.55
CA LEU A 101 -0.21 -5.68 1.19
C LEU A 101 -0.31 -5.95 -0.32
N ALA A 102 0.09 -5.00 -1.16
CA ALA A 102 0.07 -5.17 -2.62
C ALA A 102 1.01 -6.29 -3.08
N LEU A 103 2.23 -6.34 -2.54
CA LEU A 103 3.20 -7.41 -2.84
C LEU A 103 2.68 -8.76 -2.32
N THR A 104 2.18 -8.79 -1.09
CA THR A 104 1.61 -10.01 -0.49
C THR A 104 0.43 -10.52 -1.33
N ALA A 105 -0.54 -9.68 -1.65
CA ALA A 105 -1.68 -10.09 -2.46
C ALA A 105 -1.26 -10.61 -3.84
N ALA A 106 -0.30 -9.98 -4.49
CA ALA A 106 0.20 -10.41 -5.79
C ALA A 106 0.93 -11.78 -5.74
N SER A 107 1.54 -12.13 -4.60
CA SER A 107 2.15 -13.45 -4.41
C SER A 107 1.12 -14.58 -4.16
N TYR A 108 -0.15 -14.22 -3.88
CA TYR A 108 -1.26 -15.16 -3.67
C TYR A 108 -2.21 -15.25 -4.85
N PHE A 109 -2.35 -14.17 -5.65
CA PHE A 109 -3.37 -14.08 -6.70
C PHE A 109 -2.73 -13.85 -8.07
N GLU A 110 -2.67 -14.89 -8.89
CA GLU A 110 -2.08 -14.88 -10.23
C GLU A 110 -2.78 -13.92 -11.21
N ASP A 111 -4.02 -13.55 -10.93
CA ASP A 111 -4.77 -12.56 -11.71
C ASP A 111 -4.16 -11.14 -11.66
N ILE A 112 -3.30 -10.87 -10.68
CA ILE A 112 -2.56 -9.61 -10.57
C ILE A 112 -1.33 -9.71 -11.45
N THR A 113 -1.31 -8.98 -12.55
CA THR A 113 -0.25 -9.04 -13.57
C THR A 113 0.63 -7.78 -13.64
N LEU A 114 0.31 -6.77 -12.84
CA LEU A 114 1.16 -5.60 -12.59
C LEU A 114 1.11 -5.20 -11.13
N THR A 115 2.25 -5.20 -10.45
CA THR A 115 2.35 -4.85 -9.03
C THR A 115 3.27 -3.67 -8.81
N ILE A 116 2.82 -2.67 -8.06
CA ILE A 116 3.60 -1.47 -7.73
C ILE A 116 3.60 -1.28 -6.21
N GLY A 117 4.73 -1.55 -5.59
CA GLY A 117 4.97 -1.28 -4.17
C GLY A 117 5.71 0.04 -3.98
N LEU A 118 5.08 1.01 -3.34
CA LEU A 118 5.70 2.27 -2.97
C LEU A 118 6.15 2.19 -1.51
N THR A 119 7.45 2.09 -1.27
CA THR A 119 8.05 1.89 0.07
C THR A 119 7.46 0.71 0.86
N PRO A 120 7.28 -0.47 0.27
CA PRO A 120 6.87 -1.64 1.02
C PRO A 120 8.04 -2.13 1.89
N SER A 121 7.75 -3.01 2.84
CA SER A 121 8.73 -4.02 3.28
C SER A 121 8.62 -5.26 2.39
N ASP A 122 9.67 -6.03 2.37
CA ASP A 122 9.75 -7.35 1.72
C ASP A 122 9.40 -8.50 2.66
N PHE A 123 8.98 -8.18 3.88
CA PHE A 123 8.51 -9.11 4.91
C PHE A 123 7.22 -8.60 5.55
N ILE A 124 6.46 -9.52 6.15
CA ILE A 124 5.25 -9.23 6.92
C ILE A 124 5.67 -9.00 8.37
N TRP A 125 5.13 -7.98 9.01
CA TRP A 125 5.36 -7.71 10.42
C TRP A 125 4.09 -7.86 11.26
N GLN A 126 4.24 -7.75 12.56
CA GLN A 126 3.15 -7.82 13.53
C GLN A 126 2.05 -6.82 13.23
N GLY A 127 0.82 -7.27 13.40
CA GLY A 127 -0.36 -6.42 13.30
C GLY A 127 -0.40 -5.35 14.40
N PHE A 128 -0.99 -4.21 14.09
CA PHE A 128 -1.13 -3.10 15.02
C PHE A 128 -2.45 -2.36 14.84
N MET A 129 -2.96 -1.77 15.92
CA MET A 129 -4.07 -0.83 15.90
C MET A 129 -3.58 0.59 15.73
N GLN A 130 -4.26 1.36 14.90
CA GLN A 130 -4.16 2.81 14.93
C GLN A 130 -5.10 3.38 15.98
N GLY A 131 -4.64 4.39 16.67
CA GLY A 131 -5.41 5.04 17.70
C GLY A 131 -4.48 5.53 18.80
N LYS A 132 -5.07 6.09 19.86
CA LYS A 132 -4.31 6.57 21.00
C LYS A 132 -4.54 5.63 22.18
N LYS A 133 -3.55 4.81 22.49
CA LYS A 133 -3.54 3.97 23.68
C LYS A 133 -2.28 4.27 24.47
N ASP A 134 -2.40 4.60 25.75
CA ASP A 134 -1.30 4.93 26.64
C ASP A 134 -0.31 5.95 26.07
N GLY A 135 -0.81 6.90 25.27
CA GLY A 135 -0.01 7.92 24.62
C GLY A 135 0.58 7.55 23.27
N CYS A 136 0.50 6.29 22.85
CA CYS A 136 0.98 5.82 21.55
C CYS A 136 -0.08 5.95 20.45
N LYS A 137 0.35 6.33 19.25
CA LYS A 137 -0.53 6.40 18.08
C LYS A 137 -0.79 5.03 17.46
N GLU A 138 0.15 4.13 17.58
CA GLU A 138 0.11 2.77 17.03
C GLU A 138 0.45 1.80 18.14
N TRP A 139 -0.27 0.71 18.20
CA TRP A 139 -0.12 -0.29 19.25
C TRP A 139 -0.08 -1.69 18.63
N PRO A 140 1.01 -2.44 18.78
CA PRO A 140 1.08 -3.82 18.28
C PRO A 140 0.10 -4.71 19.04
N ILE A 141 -0.48 -5.65 18.31
CA ILE A 141 -1.42 -6.63 18.84
C ILE A 141 -0.70 -7.97 18.91
N GLU A 142 -0.64 -8.52 20.11
CA GLU A 142 0.03 -9.81 20.32
C GLU A 142 -0.73 -10.94 19.60
N GLY A 143 0.01 -11.81 18.91
CA GLY A 143 -0.56 -12.93 18.17
C GLY A 143 -1.20 -12.59 16.83
N GLU A 144 -1.19 -11.32 16.42
CA GLU A 144 -1.80 -10.91 15.14
C GLU A 144 -0.75 -10.44 14.13
N SER A 145 -0.94 -10.88 12.90
CA SER A 145 -0.18 -10.44 11.73
C SER A 145 -0.79 -9.15 11.13
N LEU A 146 -0.08 -8.49 10.23
CA LEU A 146 -0.69 -7.49 9.36
C LEU A 146 -1.84 -8.07 8.54
N PHE A 147 -1.64 -9.30 8.01
CA PHE A 147 -2.52 -9.92 7.03
C PHE A 147 -2.91 -11.32 7.45
N SER A 148 -4.08 -11.75 6.96
CA SER A 148 -4.56 -13.12 7.12
C SER A 148 -5.01 -13.69 5.77
N TYR A 149 -5.02 -15.02 5.67
CA TYR A 149 -5.56 -15.74 4.54
C TYR A 149 -6.27 -17.01 5.00
N LYS A 150 -7.49 -17.25 4.54
CA LYS A 150 -8.37 -18.36 4.96
C LYS A 150 -8.60 -18.41 6.47
N GLY A 151 -8.68 -17.22 7.07
CA GLY A 151 -8.94 -17.07 8.51
C GLY A 151 -7.70 -17.20 9.40
N GLU A 152 -6.53 -17.53 8.84
CA GLU A 152 -5.30 -17.70 9.60
C GLU A 152 -4.36 -16.51 9.42
N PRO A 153 -3.73 -15.98 10.48
CA PRO A 153 -2.68 -14.98 10.38
C PRO A 153 -1.52 -15.50 9.51
N LEU A 154 -0.99 -14.66 8.62
CA LEU A 154 0.22 -15.00 7.90
C LEU A 154 1.44 -14.93 8.83
N PRO A 155 2.50 -15.72 8.59
CA PRO A 155 3.74 -15.59 9.34
C PRO A 155 4.27 -14.16 9.33
N TYR A 156 4.77 -13.67 10.46
CA TYR A 156 5.16 -12.28 10.61
C TYR A 156 6.29 -12.09 11.61
N MET A 157 7.14 -11.11 11.38
CA MET A 157 8.16 -10.66 12.31
C MET A 157 7.50 -9.91 13.48
N PRO A 158 7.64 -10.36 14.74
CA PRO A 158 7.09 -9.65 15.88
C PRO A 158 7.88 -8.37 16.17
N PHE A 159 7.19 -7.31 16.57
CA PHE A 159 7.86 -6.11 17.03
C PHE A 159 8.55 -6.31 18.38
N CYS A 160 9.75 -5.75 18.55
CA CYS A 160 10.42 -5.65 19.85
C CYS A 160 9.70 -4.69 20.81
N TYR A 161 8.69 -4.00 20.34
CA TYR A 161 7.92 -3.01 21.05
C TYR A 161 7.03 -3.67 22.12
N LYS A 162 7.34 -3.44 23.38
CA LYS A 162 6.59 -3.99 24.52
C LYS A 162 6.01 -2.92 25.44
N HIS A 163 6.36 -1.65 25.25
CA HIS A 163 5.96 -0.57 26.14
C HIS A 163 5.83 0.78 25.43
N PRO A 164 4.90 1.66 25.83
CA PRO A 164 4.74 3.02 25.28
C PRO A 164 6.02 3.85 25.22
N ASP A 165 6.93 3.68 26.18
CA ASP A 165 8.19 4.41 26.20
C ASP A 165 9.07 4.18 24.97
N TYR A 166 9.05 2.95 24.44
CA TYR A 166 9.80 2.65 23.21
C TYR A 166 9.25 3.45 22.03
N TRP A 167 7.93 3.58 21.92
CA TRP A 167 7.30 4.40 20.88
C TRP A 167 7.73 5.87 20.97
N HIS A 168 7.82 6.44 22.14
CA HIS A 168 8.31 7.79 22.31
C HIS A 168 9.78 7.95 21.89
N VAL A 169 10.62 6.92 22.05
CA VAL A 169 11.98 6.91 21.54
C VAL A 169 11.98 6.97 20.01
N ILE A 170 11.12 6.16 19.35
CA ILE A 170 10.97 6.15 17.88
C ILE A 170 10.48 7.51 17.38
N GLU A 171 9.44 8.09 17.99
CA GLU A 171 8.93 9.41 17.62
C GLU A 171 9.99 10.52 17.76
N LYS A 172 10.78 10.48 18.83
CA LYS A 172 11.87 11.44 19.04
C LYS A 172 12.93 11.32 17.96
N GLU A 173 13.31 10.09 17.60
CA GLU A 173 14.28 9.84 16.54
C GLU A 173 13.72 10.26 15.16
N ALA A 174 12.47 9.97 14.84
CA ALA A 174 11.82 10.43 13.64
C ALA A 174 11.82 11.97 13.51
N LYS A 175 11.56 12.66 14.61
CA LYS A 175 11.65 14.14 14.66
C LYS A 175 13.08 14.63 14.43
N ARG A 176 14.06 13.95 15.00
CA ARG A 176 15.49 14.29 14.86
C ARG A 176 15.99 14.11 13.43
N THR A 177 15.61 13.01 12.77
CA THR A 177 16.03 12.68 11.40
C THR A 177 15.21 13.41 10.34
N GLY A 178 14.03 13.94 10.70
CA GLY A 178 13.09 14.55 9.78
C GLY A 178 12.23 13.54 9.03
N ASP A 179 12.26 12.27 9.42
CA ASP A 179 11.36 11.25 8.91
C ASP A 179 9.97 11.41 9.56
N MET A 180 8.92 11.07 8.84
CA MET A 180 7.56 11.13 9.39
C MET A 180 7.30 10.04 10.42
N ILE A 181 7.80 8.84 10.13
CA ILE A 181 7.78 7.67 10.99
C ILE A 181 9.16 7.04 10.86
N ASN A 182 9.87 6.85 11.94
CA ASN A 182 11.11 6.09 11.91
C ASN A 182 10.82 4.59 12.04
N SER A 183 10.11 4.04 11.05
CA SER A 183 9.88 2.60 10.96
C SER A 183 11.18 1.82 10.84
N ARG A 184 12.22 2.42 10.22
CA ARG A 184 13.54 1.78 10.09
C ARG A 184 14.09 1.36 11.46
N LYS A 185 14.12 2.28 12.43
CA LYS A 185 14.62 1.94 13.77
C LYS A 185 13.79 0.83 14.43
N LEU A 186 12.47 0.87 14.28
CA LEU A 186 11.58 -0.19 14.79
C LEU A 186 11.91 -1.53 14.14
N PHE A 187 12.07 -1.57 12.84
CA PHE A 187 12.39 -2.80 12.11
C PHE A 187 13.79 -3.30 12.45
N ASP A 188 14.81 -2.44 12.44
CA ASP A 188 16.19 -2.80 12.80
C ASP A 188 16.29 -3.37 14.23
N ASP A 189 15.58 -2.77 15.19
CA ASP A 189 15.58 -3.24 16.57
C ASP A 189 14.76 -4.52 16.75
N SER A 190 13.67 -4.67 15.99
CA SER A 190 12.85 -5.89 15.98
C SER A 190 13.57 -7.06 15.33
N GLU A 191 14.25 -6.84 14.21
CA GLU A 191 15.04 -7.85 13.52
C GLU A 191 16.23 -8.34 14.38
N LYS A 192 16.85 -7.46 15.15
CA LYS A 192 17.88 -7.86 16.11
C LYS A 192 17.33 -8.75 17.23
N ALA A 193 16.08 -8.51 17.65
CA ALA A 193 15.42 -9.30 18.69
C ALA A 193 14.82 -10.60 18.15
N HIS A 194 14.38 -10.58 16.92
CA HIS A 194 13.78 -11.70 16.18
C HIS A 194 14.22 -11.62 14.70
N PRO A 195 15.28 -12.35 14.32
CA PRO A 195 15.72 -12.38 12.92
C PRO A 195 14.60 -12.86 11.99
N ILE A 196 14.43 -12.14 10.88
CA ILE A 196 13.37 -12.44 9.90
C ILE A 196 13.60 -13.85 9.32
N THR A 197 12.57 -14.66 9.36
CA THR A 197 12.58 -16.01 8.82
C THR A 197 12.12 -16.03 7.37
N GLU A 198 12.43 -17.09 6.64
CA GLU A 198 11.98 -17.27 5.25
C GLU A 198 10.45 -17.27 5.13
N ASP A 199 9.73 -17.78 6.12
CA ASP A 199 8.26 -17.83 6.11
C ASP A 199 7.63 -16.45 6.28
N GLU A 200 8.32 -15.52 6.93
CA GLU A 200 7.89 -14.13 7.14
C GLU A 200 8.15 -13.25 5.91
N MET A 201 9.05 -13.69 5.02
CA MET A 201 9.35 -12.98 3.77
C MET A 201 8.21 -13.12 2.76
N ILE A 202 7.93 -12.03 2.06
CA ILE A 202 6.98 -12.04 0.93
C ILE A 202 7.62 -12.84 -0.21
N LYS A 203 6.91 -13.82 -0.75
CA LYS A 203 7.39 -14.67 -1.85
C LYS A 203 7.31 -13.92 -3.18
N ILE A 204 8.22 -12.96 -3.38
CA ILE A 204 8.26 -12.08 -4.56
C ILE A 204 8.41 -12.90 -5.85
N GLU A 205 9.09 -14.02 -5.82
CA GLU A 205 9.26 -14.96 -6.93
C GLU A 205 7.94 -15.60 -7.42
N LYS A 206 6.87 -15.52 -6.60
CA LYS A 206 5.52 -15.99 -6.97
C LYS A 206 4.66 -14.90 -7.60
N ILE A 207 5.12 -13.66 -7.64
CA ILE A 207 4.36 -12.57 -8.24
C ILE A 207 4.31 -12.76 -9.75
N ASN A 208 3.09 -12.89 -10.27
CA ASN A 208 2.87 -13.02 -11.70
C ASN A 208 3.09 -11.68 -12.43
N GLY A 209 3.61 -11.74 -13.65
CA GLY A 209 3.82 -10.57 -14.51
C GLY A 209 4.90 -9.60 -13.99
N THR A 210 4.66 -8.31 -14.19
CA THR A 210 5.64 -7.27 -13.88
C THR A 210 5.44 -6.69 -12.49
N HIS A 211 6.51 -6.57 -11.73
CA HIS A 211 6.46 -5.90 -10.44
C HIS A 211 7.54 -4.83 -10.30
N PHE A 212 7.19 -3.74 -9.63
CA PHE A 212 8.09 -2.64 -9.30
C PHE A 212 8.04 -2.36 -7.80
N VAL A 213 9.20 -2.43 -7.17
CA VAL A 213 9.38 -2.02 -5.79
C VAL A 213 10.19 -0.74 -5.75
N PHE A 214 9.67 0.27 -5.09
CA PHE A 214 10.38 1.52 -4.86
C PHE A 214 10.78 1.59 -3.38
N PRO A 215 11.98 1.10 -3.01
CA PRO A 215 12.43 1.02 -1.61
C PRO A 215 12.93 2.36 -1.05
N GLU A 216 12.61 3.45 -1.71
CA GLU A 216 13.01 4.79 -1.31
C GLU A 216 12.18 5.27 -0.11
N SER A 217 12.60 6.33 0.58
CA SER A 217 11.84 6.86 1.71
C SER A 217 10.39 7.15 1.33
N MET A 218 9.44 6.88 2.23
CA MET A 218 8.00 7.08 2.02
C MET A 218 7.69 8.47 1.43
N LEU A 219 8.44 9.47 1.85
CA LEU A 219 8.33 10.82 1.34
C LEU A 219 8.50 10.91 -0.17
N LYS A 220 9.57 10.32 -0.73
CA LYS A 220 9.88 10.36 -2.16
C LYS A 220 8.84 9.61 -2.97
N THR A 221 8.37 8.47 -2.47
CA THR A 221 7.45 7.60 -3.18
C THR A 221 6.01 8.08 -3.16
N MET A 222 5.57 8.80 -2.13
CA MET A 222 4.22 9.37 -2.07
C MET A 222 4.05 10.66 -2.88
N LEU A 223 5.13 11.28 -3.35
CA LEU A 223 5.07 12.52 -4.10
C LEU A 223 4.28 12.46 -5.42
N PRO A 224 4.24 11.33 -6.18
CA PRO A 224 3.45 11.26 -7.41
C PRO A 224 1.95 11.40 -7.17
N VAL A 225 1.45 11.01 -6.01
CA VAL A 225 0.01 10.96 -5.69
C VAL A 225 -0.50 12.18 -4.91
N GLY A 226 0.40 13.08 -4.44
CA GLY A 226 0.04 14.28 -3.70
C GLY A 226 0.13 15.57 -4.54
N SER A 227 -0.63 16.60 -4.15
CA SER A 227 -0.39 17.95 -4.69
C SER A 227 0.89 18.53 -4.08
N GLY A 228 1.59 19.40 -4.84
CA GLY A 228 2.81 20.03 -4.35
C GLY A 228 2.62 20.81 -3.04
N LEU A 229 1.45 21.43 -2.83
CA LEU A 229 1.13 22.13 -1.59
C LEU A 229 0.91 21.15 -0.43
N PHE A 230 0.10 20.11 -0.63
CA PHE A 230 -0.15 19.09 0.38
C PHE A 230 1.16 18.43 0.82
N VAL A 231 1.98 18.02 -0.13
CA VAL A 231 3.27 17.39 0.14
C VAL A 231 4.19 18.31 0.96
N LYS A 232 4.26 19.61 0.61
CA LYS A 232 5.05 20.58 1.37
C LYS A 232 4.54 20.80 2.80
N LEU A 233 3.23 20.70 3.01
CA LEU A 233 2.63 20.85 4.34
C LEU A 233 2.80 19.59 5.18
N ALA A 234 2.56 18.42 4.57
CA ALA A 234 2.59 17.15 5.28
C ALA A 234 4.01 16.62 5.54
N PHE A 235 4.97 16.90 4.63
CA PHE A 235 6.29 16.28 4.66
C PHE A 235 7.41 17.30 4.80
N GLN A 236 8.08 17.30 5.94
CA GLN A 236 9.17 18.21 6.23
C GLN A 236 10.32 18.09 5.21
N ALA A 237 10.66 16.88 4.76
CA ALA A 237 11.74 16.67 3.83
C ALA A 237 11.42 17.22 2.42
N ALA A 238 10.15 17.30 2.01
CA ALA A 238 9.76 17.98 0.78
C ALA A 238 10.01 19.51 0.81
N ARG A 239 10.02 20.08 2.01
CA ARG A 239 10.43 21.48 2.22
C ARG A 239 11.94 21.62 2.28
N LYS A 240 12.63 20.66 2.90
CA LYS A 240 14.08 20.69 3.10
C LYS A 240 14.86 20.30 1.83
N TYR A 241 14.32 19.36 1.04
CA TYR A 241 14.96 18.80 -0.15
C TYR A 241 14.02 18.81 -1.38
N PRO A 242 13.54 19.99 -1.82
CA PRO A 242 12.49 20.09 -2.85
C PRO A 242 12.91 19.55 -4.21
N GLU A 243 14.17 19.71 -4.60
CA GLU A 243 14.66 19.26 -5.91
C GLU A 243 14.85 17.77 -5.98
N GLU A 244 15.36 17.15 -4.92
CA GLU A 244 15.50 15.69 -4.80
C GLU A 244 14.12 15.04 -4.83
N CYS A 245 13.18 15.58 -4.07
CA CYS A 245 11.79 15.10 -4.06
C CYS A 245 11.14 15.26 -5.45
N ARG A 246 11.39 16.37 -6.15
CA ARG A 246 10.89 16.58 -7.51
C ARG A 246 11.46 15.57 -8.49
N ARG A 247 12.77 15.31 -8.45
CA ARG A 247 13.44 14.31 -9.31
C ARG A 247 12.91 12.91 -9.05
N ALA A 248 12.82 12.50 -7.79
CA ALA A 248 12.27 11.19 -7.40
C ALA A 248 10.83 11.00 -7.92
N ARG A 249 9.97 12.02 -7.75
CA ARG A 249 8.60 11.99 -8.27
C ARG A 249 8.54 11.80 -9.78
N LEU A 250 9.35 12.54 -10.53
CA LEU A 250 9.36 12.45 -12.00
C LEU A 250 9.88 11.09 -12.47
N ASP A 251 10.86 10.53 -11.77
CA ASP A 251 11.39 9.20 -12.10
C ASP A 251 10.34 8.11 -11.83
N ILE A 252 9.68 8.14 -10.68
CA ILE A 252 8.58 7.19 -10.36
C ILE A 252 7.45 7.32 -11.38
N ASP A 253 6.97 8.53 -11.67
CA ASP A 253 5.90 8.75 -12.65
C ASP A 253 6.28 8.22 -14.03
N ARG A 254 7.51 8.45 -14.47
CA ARG A 254 8.03 7.93 -15.74
C ARG A 254 8.05 6.40 -15.77
N ARG A 255 8.60 5.75 -14.73
CA ARG A 255 8.69 4.28 -14.64
C ARG A 255 7.30 3.65 -14.62
N VAL A 256 6.40 4.18 -13.79
CA VAL A 256 5.03 3.67 -13.71
C VAL A 256 4.29 3.87 -15.04
N ARG A 257 4.47 5.01 -15.69
CA ARG A 257 3.87 5.28 -17.00
C ARG A 257 4.32 4.26 -18.06
N ASN A 258 5.63 4.00 -18.14
CA ASN A 258 6.18 3.03 -19.08
C ASN A 258 5.65 1.62 -18.78
N ALA A 259 5.70 1.21 -17.51
CA ALA A 259 5.21 -0.08 -17.08
C ALA A 259 3.72 -0.30 -17.41
N VAL A 260 2.88 0.70 -17.15
CA VAL A 260 1.45 0.61 -17.49
C VAL A 260 1.24 0.58 -19.01
N ALA A 261 2.04 1.29 -19.80
CA ALA A 261 1.94 1.27 -21.25
C ALA A 261 2.32 -0.10 -21.82
N GLU A 262 3.42 -0.69 -21.37
CA GLU A 262 3.87 -2.03 -21.75
C GLU A 262 2.85 -3.09 -21.32
N TRP A 263 2.40 -3.05 -20.08
CA TRP A 263 1.39 -3.95 -19.54
C TRP A 263 0.07 -3.93 -20.32
N LYS A 264 -0.39 -2.75 -20.75
CA LYS A 264 -1.60 -2.61 -21.57
C LYS A 264 -1.44 -3.19 -22.98
N SER A 265 -0.24 -3.06 -23.57
CA SER A 265 0.04 -3.52 -24.93
C SER A 265 0.43 -4.99 -25.01
N ALA A 266 0.88 -5.61 -23.92
CA ALA A 266 1.22 -7.03 -23.90
C ALA A 266 -0.01 -7.85 -24.31
N GLU A 267 0.19 -8.78 -25.24
CA GLU A 267 -0.84 -9.78 -25.57
C GLU A 267 -1.05 -10.69 -24.36
N ARG A 268 -2.22 -11.31 -24.28
CA ARG A 268 -2.47 -12.34 -23.28
C ARG A 268 -1.91 -13.65 -23.81
N ASP A 269 -0.95 -14.15 -23.09
CA ASP A 269 -0.51 -15.54 -23.26
C ASP A 269 -1.59 -16.52 -22.80
#